data_9f3fe291b5bce44b95b2992fe0e3ba3d
#
_entry.id   9f3fe291b5bce44b95b2992fe0e3ba3d
#
_cell.length_a   1.000
_cell.length_b   1.000
_cell.length_c   1.000
_cell.angle_alpha   90.00
_cell.angle_beta   90.00
_cell.angle_gamma   90.00
#
_symmetry.space_group_name_H-M   'P 1'
#
loop_
_entity.id
_entity.type
_entity.pdbx_description
1 polymer ?
#
loop_
_entity_poly.entity_id
_entity_poly.type
_entity_poly.pdbx_seq_one_letter_code
_entity_poly.pdbx_strand_id
1 'polypeptide(L)'
;SITVSSSCQVDIYNNLNVKTVEEDNGAFSNVEIEIKDSSKTYYETDHWGGSDDLTDDNGFISNQMFIRSGYYSSSSTLTPNNLTVNLAYGVRAKSTWILFDEDTTKSVTVPDSFRFGVVKNSNTSTLYTSFSSAISAASANNVLNVWAWTYNENIVVNKGVTIVGNSTSSSIINGGSGDYAIEVKSSGVTIKNLTLNGASDSLLYAGNYNSLNVENVVMTSSSSNYGIYFDRTKESTITSVTVNDTDRKSVYITDGDTITFKDSYFMNASSSNGFE
;
A
#
# COMPACT_ATOMS: atom_id res chain seq x y z
N SER A 1 9.72 -40.22 29.97
CA SER A 1 10.37 -39.11 30.68
C SER A 1 11.84 -39.09 30.38
N ILE A 2 12.40 -37.92 30.16
CA ILE A 2 13.86 -37.70 29.95
C ILE A 2 14.40 -37.22 31.27
N THR A 3 15.44 -37.91 31.78
CA THR A 3 16.16 -37.49 32.99
C THR A 3 17.61 -37.12 32.58
N VAL A 4 18.00 -35.89 32.88
CA VAL A 4 19.31 -35.36 32.53
C VAL A 4 20.12 -35.10 33.78
N SER A 5 21.37 -35.57 33.84
CA SER A 5 22.26 -35.28 34.96
C SER A 5 22.67 -33.80 35.01
N SER A 6 23.09 -33.33 36.18
CA SER A 6 23.37 -31.89 36.44
C SER A 6 24.46 -31.24 35.56
N SER A 7 25.23 -32.03 34.81
CA SER A 7 26.27 -31.54 33.89
C SER A 7 25.97 -31.78 32.42
N CYS A 8 24.79 -32.28 32.09
CA CYS A 8 24.37 -32.61 30.73
C CYS A 8 23.21 -31.76 30.23
N GLN A 9 23.13 -31.63 28.93
CA GLN A 9 21.99 -31.05 28.24
C GLN A 9 21.57 -31.96 27.10
N VAL A 10 20.26 -32.11 26.90
CA VAL A 10 19.70 -32.81 25.73
C VAL A 10 18.92 -31.81 24.90
N ASP A 11 19.42 -31.51 23.73
CA ASP A 11 18.75 -30.61 22.77
C ASP A 11 17.71 -31.39 21.96
N ILE A 12 16.55 -30.79 21.78
CA ILE A 12 15.45 -31.32 20.96
C ILE A 12 15.36 -30.48 19.70
N TYR A 13 15.31 -31.14 18.55
CA TYR A 13 15.17 -30.50 17.23
C TYR A 13 13.86 -30.94 16.59
N ASN A 14 13.19 -30.01 16.00
CA ASN A 14 11.93 -30.20 15.28
C ASN A 14 11.93 -29.38 13.99
N ASN A 15 10.96 -29.69 13.11
CA ASN A 15 10.74 -28.90 11.90
C ASN A 15 9.86 -27.70 12.21
N LEU A 16 10.31 -26.54 11.79
CA LEU A 16 9.56 -25.29 11.86
C LEU A 16 9.27 -24.79 10.45
N ASN A 17 8.01 -24.53 10.16
CA ASN A 17 7.58 -23.70 9.06
C ASN A 17 6.98 -22.40 9.61
N VAL A 18 7.13 -21.30 8.89
CA VAL A 18 6.54 -20.01 9.27
C VAL A 18 5.64 -19.52 8.15
N LYS A 19 4.46 -19.06 8.53
CA LYS A 19 3.47 -18.46 7.65
C LYS A 19 3.16 -17.06 8.13
N THR A 20 3.24 -16.08 7.24
CA THR A 20 2.74 -14.72 7.47
C THR A 20 1.27 -14.63 7.11
N VAL A 21 0.49 -14.03 8.01
CA VAL A 21 -0.97 -13.91 7.86
C VAL A 21 -1.43 -12.48 8.13
N GLU A 22 -2.56 -12.11 7.57
CA GLU A 22 -3.31 -10.89 7.89
C GLU A 22 -3.97 -10.98 9.28
N GLU A 23 -4.55 -9.90 9.77
CA GLU A 23 -5.25 -9.89 11.05
C GLU A 23 -6.52 -10.77 11.02
N ASP A 24 -7.10 -11.02 9.84
CA ASP A 24 -8.21 -11.94 9.60
C ASP A 24 -7.79 -13.38 9.29
N ASN A 25 -6.47 -13.70 9.43
CA ASN A 25 -5.83 -14.97 9.09
C ASN A 25 -5.72 -15.30 7.58
N GLY A 26 -6.00 -14.36 6.69
CA GLY A 26 -5.64 -14.47 5.28
C GLY A 26 -4.13 -14.58 5.08
N ALA A 27 -3.69 -15.11 3.94
CA ALA A 27 -2.26 -15.15 3.61
C ALA A 27 -1.72 -13.74 3.33
N PHE A 28 -0.55 -13.41 3.91
CA PHE A 28 0.16 -12.15 3.60
C PHE A 28 1.46 -12.49 2.89
N SER A 29 1.50 -12.27 1.58
CA SER A 29 2.63 -12.61 0.71
C SER A 29 3.67 -11.49 0.57
N ASN A 30 4.84 -11.85 0.04
CA ASN A 30 5.94 -10.93 -0.27
C ASN A 30 6.46 -10.15 0.95
N VAL A 31 6.48 -10.79 2.12
CA VAL A 31 7.03 -10.23 3.35
C VAL A 31 8.52 -10.57 3.44
N GLU A 32 9.33 -9.56 3.70
CA GLU A 32 10.69 -9.72 4.16
C GLU A 32 10.68 -10.29 5.58
N ILE A 33 11.48 -11.32 5.85
CA ILE A 33 11.46 -12.00 7.13
C ILE A 33 12.88 -12.37 7.58
N GLU A 34 13.14 -12.17 8.88
CA GLU A 34 14.32 -12.70 9.57
C GLU A 34 13.84 -13.54 10.75
N ILE A 35 14.39 -14.76 10.90
CA ILE A 35 14.09 -15.67 12.00
C ILE A 35 15.41 -16.05 12.68
N LYS A 36 15.50 -15.71 13.97
CA LYS A 36 16.74 -15.97 14.76
C LYS A 36 16.45 -16.29 16.21
N ASP A 37 17.39 -16.94 16.85
CA ASP A 37 17.48 -16.98 18.31
C ASP A 37 18.66 -16.12 18.82
N SER A 38 19.03 -16.25 20.10
CA SER A 38 20.14 -15.50 20.70
C SER A 38 21.52 -15.87 20.14
N SER A 39 21.64 -16.96 19.38
CA SER A 39 22.92 -17.52 18.94
C SER A 39 23.08 -17.58 17.43
N LYS A 40 21.98 -17.59 16.67
CA LYS A 40 22.02 -17.85 15.23
C LYS A 40 20.79 -17.28 14.51
N THR A 41 21.01 -16.79 13.27
CA THR A 41 19.97 -16.53 12.27
C THR A 41 19.73 -17.80 11.46
N TYR A 42 18.47 -18.16 11.26
CA TYR A 42 18.03 -19.37 10.57
C TYR A 42 17.43 -19.10 9.20
N TYR A 43 16.83 -17.93 9.04
CA TYR A 43 16.21 -17.45 7.80
C TYR A 43 16.39 -15.95 7.70
N GLU A 44 16.82 -15.43 6.55
CA GLU A 44 17.15 -14.02 6.41
C GLU A 44 17.00 -13.58 4.96
N THR A 45 16.04 -12.70 4.70
CA THR A 45 15.81 -12.10 3.39
C THR A 45 16.69 -10.87 3.15
N ASP A 46 16.65 -10.32 1.93
CA ASP A 46 17.54 -9.22 1.50
C ASP A 46 17.45 -7.96 2.38
N HIS A 47 16.29 -7.66 2.96
CA HIS A 47 16.10 -6.53 3.87
C HIS A 47 17.09 -6.51 5.05
N TRP A 48 17.50 -7.67 5.54
CA TRP A 48 18.48 -7.82 6.63
C TRP A 48 19.86 -8.27 6.15
N GLY A 49 20.08 -8.38 4.83
CA GLY A 49 21.37 -8.74 4.22
C GLY A 49 21.54 -10.21 3.90
N GLY A 50 20.48 -11.00 4.03
CA GLY A 50 20.44 -12.41 3.63
C GLY A 50 20.13 -12.62 2.16
N SER A 51 19.81 -13.85 1.80
CA SER A 51 19.49 -14.25 0.42
C SER A 51 18.29 -15.20 0.33
N ASP A 52 17.58 -15.40 1.43
CA ASP A 52 16.37 -16.21 1.42
C ASP A 52 15.23 -15.48 0.70
N ASP A 53 14.26 -16.23 0.18
CA ASP A 53 13.15 -15.70 -0.57
C ASP A 53 12.13 -14.98 0.35
N LEU A 54 11.37 -14.06 -0.24
CA LEU A 54 10.17 -13.50 0.39
C LEU A 54 9.13 -14.60 0.64
N THR A 55 8.18 -14.34 1.54
CA THR A 55 7.05 -15.26 1.69
C THR A 55 6.25 -15.37 0.39
N ASP A 56 5.81 -16.60 0.07
CA ASP A 56 5.07 -16.92 -1.15
C ASP A 56 3.62 -16.36 -1.15
N ASP A 57 2.85 -16.64 -2.19
CA ASP A 57 1.45 -16.20 -2.33
C ASP A 57 0.52 -16.79 -1.25
N ASN A 58 0.92 -17.87 -0.57
CA ASN A 58 0.22 -18.45 0.57
C ASN A 58 0.77 -17.95 1.91
N GLY A 59 1.75 -17.04 1.89
CA GLY A 59 2.41 -16.48 3.06
C GLY A 59 3.53 -17.34 3.65
N PHE A 60 3.92 -18.46 3.04
CA PHE A 60 4.94 -19.34 3.58
C PHE A 60 6.36 -18.90 3.21
N ILE A 61 7.32 -19.15 4.13
CA ILE A 61 8.74 -19.11 3.80
C ILE A 61 9.09 -20.25 2.83
N SER A 62 10.11 -20.07 2.00
CA SER A 62 10.48 -21.03 0.94
C SER A 62 10.99 -22.35 1.46
N ASN A 63 11.56 -22.39 2.66
CA ASN A 63 12.20 -23.57 3.24
C ASN A 63 11.73 -23.85 4.66
N GLN A 64 11.30 -25.08 4.90
CA GLN A 64 11.10 -25.58 6.25
C GLN A 64 12.47 -25.72 6.96
N MET A 65 12.56 -25.21 8.19
CA MET A 65 13.79 -25.22 8.97
C MET A 65 13.80 -26.35 10.00
N PHE A 66 14.91 -27.11 10.07
CA PHE A 66 15.15 -28.07 11.14
C PHE A 66 16.04 -27.41 12.19
N ILE A 67 15.45 -26.99 13.30
CA ILE A 67 16.13 -26.18 14.32
C ILE A 67 15.83 -26.69 15.73
N ARG A 68 16.64 -26.26 16.70
CA ARG A 68 16.44 -26.60 18.09
C ARG A 68 15.13 -25.98 18.60
N SER A 69 14.17 -26.84 18.97
CA SER A 69 12.89 -26.43 19.54
C SER A 69 12.94 -26.24 21.06
N GLY A 70 13.93 -26.82 21.71
CA GLY A 70 14.13 -26.67 23.14
C GLY A 70 15.23 -27.60 23.66
N TYR A 71 15.35 -27.65 24.98
CA TYR A 71 16.34 -28.52 25.65
C TYR A 71 15.86 -28.93 27.05
N TYR A 72 16.40 -30.06 27.48
CA TYR A 72 16.39 -30.53 28.87
C TYR A 72 17.77 -30.32 29.47
N SER A 73 17.84 -29.71 30.64
CA SER A 73 19.05 -29.61 31.45
C SER A 73 18.94 -30.46 32.71
N SER A 74 19.27 -29.97 33.86
CA SER A 74 19.14 -30.67 35.15
C SER A 74 17.71 -30.92 35.62
N SER A 75 16.70 -30.52 34.88
CA SER A 75 15.28 -30.76 35.17
C SER A 75 14.63 -31.68 34.14
N SER A 76 13.53 -32.30 34.52
CA SER A 76 12.68 -33.09 33.60
C SER A 76 11.71 -32.22 32.75
N THR A 77 11.81 -30.90 32.86
CA THR A 77 10.97 -29.96 32.14
C THR A 77 11.70 -29.46 30.91
N LEU A 78 11.03 -29.52 29.75
CA LEU A 78 11.54 -28.94 28.50
C LEU A 78 11.59 -27.41 28.63
N THR A 79 12.75 -26.84 28.32
CA THR A 79 12.88 -25.39 28.12
C THR A 79 12.72 -25.12 26.63
N PRO A 80 11.61 -24.52 26.19
CA PRO A 80 11.35 -24.27 24.78
C PRO A 80 12.27 -23.17 24.22
N ASN A 81 12.47 -23.17 22.91
CA ASN A 81 13.23 -22.12 22.24
C ASN A 81 12.33 -20.93 21.89
N ASN A 82 12.79 -19.74 22.22
CA ASN A 82 12.15 -18.47 21.80
C ASN A 82 12.87 -17.94 20.56
N LEU A 83 12.14 -17.85 19.47
CA LEU A 83 12.64 -17.30 18.22
C LEU A 83 12.12 -15.87 18.07
N THR A 84 13.02 -14.97 17.72
CA THR A 84 12.64 -13.62 17.27
C THR A 84 12.31 -13.72 15.79
N VAL A 85 11.18 -13.14 15.41
CA VAL A 85 10.75 -13.00 14.02
C VAL A 85 10.63 -11.52 13.71
N ASN A 86 11.47 -11.04 12.83
CA ASN A 86 11.43 -9.70 12.30
C ASN A 86 10.75 -9.74 10.94
N LEU A 87 9.78 -8.88 10.73
CA LEU A 87 9.00 -8.76 9.51
C LEU A 87 9.22 -7.38 8.92
N ALA A 88 9.40 -7.28 7.60
CA ALA A 88 9.34 -6.01 6.92
C ALA A 88 8.51 -6.11 5.63
N TYR A 89 7.84 -5.02 5.29
CA TYR A 89 7.07 -4.87 4.06
C TYR A 89 7.18 -3.42 3.56
N GLY A 90 7.94 -3.24 2.50
CA GLY A 90 8.35 -1.92 2.05
C GLY A 90 9.24 -1.25 3.09
N VAL A 91 8.80 -0.11 3.63
CA VAL A 91 9.55 0.66 4.64
C VAL A 91 9.08 0.39 6.08
N ARG A 92 8.16 -0.51 6.27
CA ARG A 92 7.58 -0.83 7.59
C ARG A 92 8.17 -2.12 8.12
N ALA A 93 8.53 -2.12 9.38
CA ALA A 93 9.06 -3.28 10.06
C ALA A 93 8.41 -3.49 11.41
N LYS A 94 8.33 -4.74 11.84
CA LYS A 94 7.84 -5.19 13.14
C LYS A 94 8.67 -6.35 13.63
N SER A 95 8.98 -6.37 14.92
CA SER A 95 9.57 -7.52 15.59
C SER A 95 8.51 -8.19 16.46
N THR A 96 8.50 -9.50 16.44
CA THR A 96 7.71 -10.35 17.33
C THR A 96 8.51 -11.58 17.73
N TRP A 97 7.94 -12.44 18.53
CA TRP A 97 8.57 -13.70 18.91
C TRP A 97 7.58 -14.85 18.81
N ILE A 98 8.08 -16.04 18.59
CA ILE A 98 7.31 -17.29 18.60
C ILE A 98 7.96 -18.30 19.54
N LEU A 99 7.12 -19.00 20.28
CA LEU A 99 7.55 -20.16 21.07
C LEU A 99 7.57 -21.36 20.15
N PHE A 100 8.73 -22.02 20.09
CA PHE A 100 8.92 -23.20 19.27
C PHE A 100 9.33 -24.39 20.15
N ASP A 101 8.46 -25.35 20.25
CA ASP A 101 8.54 -26.51 21.15
C ASP A 101 8.19 -27.84 20.50
N GLU A 102 7.64 -27.83 19.28
CA GLU A 102 7.21 -29.02 18.54
C GLU A 102 7.27 -28.83 17.03
N ASP A 103 7.15 -29.91 16.24
CA ASP A 103 6.95 -29.84 14.79
C ASP A 103 5.69 -29.08 14.46
N THR A 104 5.81 -27.96 13.76
CA THR A 104 4.66 -27.09 13.52
C THR A 104 4.88 -26.07 12.41
N THR A 105 3.75 -25.52 11.95
CA THR A 105 3.69 -24.24 11.25
C THR A 105 3.26 -23.16 12.24
N LYS A 106 4.09 -22.15 12.42
CA LYS A 106 3.73 -20.98 13.24
C LYS A 106 3.24 -19.87 12.33
N SER A 107 2.01 -19.40 12.60
CA SER A 107 1.48 -18.20 11.94
C SER A 107 1.98 -16.95 12.63
N VAL A 108 2.45 -15.99 11.84
CA VAL A 108 2.94 -14.69 12.33
C VAL A 108 2.09 -13.59 11.69
N THR A 109 1.37 -12.84 12.51
CA THR A 109 0.47 -11.80 12.02
C THR A 109 1.26 -10.56 11.59
N VAL A 110 1.09 -10.20 10.33
CA VAL A 110 1.54 -8.94 9.76
C VAL A 110 0.41 -7.93 9.96
N PRO A 111 0.65 -6.79 10.62
CA PRO A 111 -0.41 -5.80 10.81
C PRO A 111 -0.95 -5.29 9.48
N ASP A 112 -2.26 -5.11 9.38
CA ASP A 112 -2.90 -4.51 8.20
C ASP A 112 -2.32 -3.13 7.90
N SER A 113 -1.88 -2.42 8.96
CA SER A 113 -1.16 -1.14 8.82
C SER A 113 0.10 -1.22 7.93
N PHE A 114 0.65 -2.41 7.68
CA PHE A 114 1.78 -2.57 6.74
C PHE A 114 1.37 -2.26 5.29
N ARG A 115 0.11 -2.50 4.95
CA ARG A 115 -0.46 -2.13 3.64
C ARG A 115 -1.00 -0.70 3.59
N PHE A 116 -1.30 -0.08 4.73
CA PHE A 116 -1.89 1.24 4.77
C PHE A 116 -0.90 2.33 4.35
N GLY A 117 -1.36 3.25 3.50
CA GLY A 117 -0.54 4.34 3.01
C GLY A 117 0.63 3.90 2.13
N VAL A 118 0.47 2.80 1.40
CA VAL A 118 1.49 2.29 0.48
C VAL A 118 1.05 2.48 -0.97
N VAL A 119 1.98 2.94 -1.79
CA VAL A 119 1.85 3.01 -3.25
C VAL A 119 2.83 1.99 -3.86
N LYS A 120 2.31 1.02 -4.61
CA LYS A 120 3.14 0.02 -5.30
C LYS A 120 3.30 0.36 -6.77
N ASN A 121 4.53 0.48 -7.24
CA ASN A 121 4.79 0.47 -8.67
C ASN A 121 4.78 -0.98 -9.16
N SER A 122 3.73 -1.37 -9.89
CA SER A 122 3.56 -2.76 -10.34
C SER A 122 4.56 -3.19 -11.41
N ASN A 123 5.17 -2.25 -12.13
CA ASN A 123 6.15 -2.55 -13.17
C ASN A 123 7.53 -2.90 -12.58
N THR A 124 7.85 -2.37 -11.40
CA THR A 124 9.11 -2.63 -10.69
C THR A 124 8.93 -3.43 -9.41
N SER A 125 7.68 -3.73 -9.02
CA SER A 125 7.29 -4.34 -7.74
C SER A 125 7.73 -3.55 -6.49
N THR A 126 8.19 -2.29 -6.67
CA THR A 126 8.69 -1.44 -5.58
C THR A 126 7.55 -0.77 -4.82
N LEU A 127 7.68 -0.71 -3.49
CA LEU A 127 6.73 -0.11 -2.57
C LEU A 127 7.22 1.26 -2.09
N TYR A 128 6.29 2.21 -1.96
CA TYR A 128 6.55 3.57 -1.53
C TYR A 128 5.51 3.99 -0.47
N THR A 129 5.91 4.79 0.51
CA THR A 129 5.01 5.33 1.54
C THR A 129 4.40 6.67 1.20
N SER A 130 4.72 7.24 0.03
CA SER A 130 4.14 8.49 -0.46
C SER A 130 3.97 8.47 -1.97
N PHE A 131 2.99 9.22 -2.48
CA PHE A 131 2.83 9.43 -3.91
C PHE A 131 4.04 10.15 -4.52
N SER A 132 4.57 11.15 -3.82
CA SER A 132 5.71 11.92 -4.31
C SER A 132 6.91 11.03 -4.62
N SER A 133 7.26 10.09 -3.72
CA SER A 133 8.35 9.15 -3.95
C SER A 133 8.04 8.15 -5.06
N ALA A 134 6.79 7.63 -5.12
CA ALA A 134 6.37 6.70 -6.15
C ALA A 134 6.41 7.32 -7.56
N ILE A 135 5.88 8.55 -7.71
CA ILE A 135 5.87 9.26 -8.99
C ILE A 135 7.30 9.66 -9.40
N SER A 136 8.11 10.12 -8.46
CA SER A 136 9.51 10.48 -8.73
C SER A 136 10.31 9.30 -9.29
N ALA A 137 10.12 8.11 -8.73
CA ALA A 137 10.81 6.89 -9.16
C ALA A 137 10.18 6.22 -10.41
N ALA A 138 8.91 6.52 -10.73
CA ALA A 138 8.22 5.92 -11.87
C ALA A 138 8.81 6.36 -13.22
N SER A 139 8.66 5.51 -14.22
CA SER A 139 8.80 5.84 -15.64
C SER A 139 7.42 6.06 -16.27
N ALA A 140 7.37 6.69 -17.44
CA ALA A 140 6.12 6.79 -18.20
C ALA A 140 5.51 5.40 -18.43
N ASN A 141 4.17 5.33 -18.43
CA ASN A 141 3.36 4.12 -18.53
C ASN A 141 3.48 3.14 -17.34
N ASN A 142 4.14 3.52 -16.25
CA ASN A 142 4.08 2.71 -15.04
C ASN A 142 2.69 2.77 -14.40
N VAL A 143 2.34 1.66 -13.73
CA VAL A 143 1.10 1.52 -12.96
C VAL A 143 1.43 1.63 -11.46
N LEU A 144 0.85 2.62 -10.82
CA LEU A 144 0.97 2.89 -9.39
C LEU A 144 -0.32 2.44 -8.69
N ASN A 145 -0.29 1.28 -8.05
CA ASN A 145 -1.41 0.79 -7.26
C ASN A 145 -1.39 1.44 -5.87
N VAL A 146 -2.51 2.03 -5.51
CA VAL A 146 -2.71 2.79 -4.27
C VAL A 146 -3.59 1.97 -3.34
N TRP A 147 -3.04 1.58 -2.20
CA TRP A 147 -3.75 0.74 -1.26
C TRP A 147 -4.74 1.53 -0.39
N ALA A 148 -5.57 0.82 0.35
CA ALA A 148 -6.61 1.39 1.20
C ALA A 148 -6.01 2.27 2.30
N TRP A 149 -6.16 3.58 2.19
CA TRP A 149 -5.72 4.59 3.15
C TRP A 149 -6.22 5.99 2.79
N THR A 150 -6.19 6.91 3.77
CA THR A 150 -6.32 8.35 3.50
C THR A 150 -4.93 8.97 3.41
N TYR A 151 -4.55 9.37 2.21
CA TYR A 151 -3.28 10.01 1.91
C TYR A 151 -3.44 11.52 2.04
N ASN A 152 -2.83 12.11 3.07
CA ASN A 152 -2.82 13.56 3.26
C ASN A 152 -1.64 14.17 2.48
N GLU A 153 -1.78 14.24 1.16
CA GLU A 153 -0.75 14.72 0.24
C GLU A 153 -1.38 15.55 -0.89
N ASN A 154 -0.70 16.63 -1.28
CA ASN A 154 -0.95 17.30 -2.57
C ASN A 154 -0.10 16.61 -3.63
N ILE A 155 -0.76 15.99 -4.59
CA ILE A 155 -0.07 15.11 -5.55
C ILE A 155 0.19 15.86 -6.85
N VAL A 156 1.47 15.94 -7.25
CA VAL A 156 1.87 16.44 -8.57
C VAL A 156 2.25 15.28 -9.48
N VAL A 157 1.44 15.05 -10.52
CA VAL A 157 1.67 13.96 -11.49
C VAL A 157 2.39 14.53 -12.71
N ASN A 158 3.72 14.49 -12.68
CA ASN A 158 4.60 15.04 -13.73
C ASN A 158 5.12 13.97 -14.71
N LYS A 159 4.49 12.81 -14.75
CA LYS A 159 4.79 11.69 -15.67
C LYS A 159 3.49 11.04 -16.14
N GLY A 160 3.47 10.54 -17.36
CA GLY A 160 2.33 9.81 -17.93
C GLY A 160 2.22 8.42 -17.28
N VAL A 161 1.66 8.34 -16.08
CA VAL A 161 1.47 7.12 -15.29
C VAL A 161 0.00 6.80 -15.10
N THR A 162 -0.28 5.56 -14.73
CA THR A 162 -1.61 5.12 -14.30
C THR A 162 -1.64 5.01 -12.77
N ILE A 163 -2.52 5.76 -12.10
CA ILE A 163 -2.77 5.69 -10.67
C ILE A 163 -4.07 4.91 -10.44
N VAL A 164 -4.00 3.81 -9.72
CA VAL A 164 -5.14 2.90 -9.49
C VAL A 164 -5.35 2.73 -7.99
N GLY A 165 -6.44 3.28 -7.47
CA GLY A 165 -6.89 3.02 -6.10
C GLY A 165 -7.46 1.61 -5.93
N ASN A 166 -7.49 1.14 -4.69
CA ASN A 166 -8.13 -0.13 -4.35
C ASN A 166 -9.65 -0.05 -4.54
N SER A 167 -10.27 1.03 -4.06
CA SER A 167 -11.67 1.38 -4.32
C SER A 167 -11.92 2.86 -3.99
N THR A 168 -13.04 3.39 -4.45
CA THR A 168 -13.48 4.76 -4.09
C THR A 168 -13.79 4.93 -2.60
N SER A 169 -14.12 3.85 -1.89
CA SER A 169 -14.41 3.90 -0.46
C SER A 169 -13.18 3.78 0.44
N SER A 170 -12.04 3.33 -0.10
CA SER A 170 -10.88 2.97 0.71
C SER A 170 -9.58 3.68 0.34
N SER A 171 -9.39 4.07 -0.92
CA SER A 171 -8.22 4.84 -1.34
C SER A 171 -8.61 6.31 -1.48
N ILE A 172 -8.28 7.13 -0.49
CA ILE A 172 -8.69 8.53 -0.40
C ILE A 172 -7.45 9.42 -0.46
N ILE A 173 -7.44 10.39 -1.38
CA ILE A 173 -6.42 11.43 -1.44
C ILE A 173 -7.04 12.70 -0.87
N ASN A 174 -6.47 13.19 0.23
CA ASN A 174 -6.88 14.42 0.89
C ASN A 174 -5.81 15.50 0.67
N GLY A 175 -6.12 16.46 -0.18
CA GLY A 175 -5.22 17.57 -0.50
C GLY A 175 -5.11 18.64 0.60
N GLY A 176 -5.96 18.56 1.64
CA GLY A 176 -5.93 19.47 2.79
C GLY A 176 -6.07 20.94 2.39
N SER A 177 -5.08 21.76 2.75
CA SER A 177 -5.06 23.20 2.47
C SER A 177 -4.26 23.59 1.21
N GLY A 178 -3.75 22.62 0.46
CA GLY A 178 -3.07 22.87 -0.81
C GLY A 178 -4.06 23.25 -1.91
N ASP A 179 -3.58 23.87 -2.99
CA ASP A 179 -4.43 24.31 -4.09
C ASP A 179 -5.16 23.14 -4.77
N TYR A 180 -4.48 22.03 -4.95
CA TYR A 180 -5.03 20.85 -5.65
C TYR A 180 -4.84 19.58 -4.83
N ALA A 181 -5.80 18.66 -4.86
CA ALA A 181 -5.58 17.31 -4.36
C ALA A 181 -4.69 16.54 -5.35
N ILE A 182 -4.99 16.63 -6.65
CA ILE A 182 -4.11 16.17 -7.73
C ILE A 182 -3.90 17.29 -8.76
N GLU A 183 -2.63 17.63 -9.01
CA GLU A 183 -2.20 18.48 -10.11
C GLU A 183 -1.54 17.64 -11.21
N VAL A 184 -2.14 17.62 -12.41
CA VAL A 184 -1.58 16.90 -13.57
C VAL A 184 -0.65 17.81 -14.34
N LYS A 185 0.63 17.41 -14.43
CA LYS A 185 1.73 18.07 -15.16
C LYS A 185 2.37 17.16 -16.21
N SER A 186 1.60 16.22 -16.77
CA SER A 186 2.03 15.37 -17.89
C SER A 186 0.83 14.90 -18.68
N SER A 187 1.00 14.72 -19.97
CA SER A 187 -0.02 14.06 -20.81
C SER A 187 -0.02 12.55 -20.61
N GLY A 188 -1.13 11.89 -20.98
CA GLY A 188 -1.26 10.43 -20.89
C GLY A 188 -1.41 9.89 -19.47
N VAL A 189 -1.88 10.70 -18.52
CA VAL A 189 -2.14 10.27 -17.14
C VAL A 189 -3.49 9.56 -17.07
N THR A 190 -3.54 8.46 -16.34
CA THR A 190 -4.79 7.78 -15.97
C THR A 190 -4.95 7.77 -14.47
N ILE A 191 -6.15 8.13 -13.97
CA ILE A 191 -6.51 8.13 -12.54
C ILE A 191 -7.80 7.34 -12.38
N LYS A 192 -7.80 6.32 -11.52
CA LYS A 192 -9.00 5.51 -11.34
C LYS A 192 -9.15 4.85 -9.98
N ASN A 193 -10.42 4.50 -9.65
CA ASN A 193 -10.82 3.73 -8.45
C ASN A 193 -10.40 4.38 -7.13
N LEU A 194 -10.57 5.68 -6.96
CA LEU A 194 -10.20 6.38 -5.72
C LEU A 194 -11.12 7.58 -5.45
N THR A 195 -10.96 8.18 -4.27
CA THR A 195 -11.65 9.41 -3.90
C THR A 195 -10.65 10.56 -3.74
N LEU A 196 -11.00 11.72 -4.27
CA LEU A 196 -10.31 12.99 -4.03
C LEU A 196 -11.13 13.82 -3.04
N ASN A 197 -10.47 14.31 -2.01
CA ASN A 197 -11.08 15.13 -0.96
C ASN A 197 -10.12 16.26 -0.55
N GLY A 198 -10.67 17.37 -0.11
CA GLY A 198 -9.91 18.48 0.45
C GLY A 198 -8.91 19.10 -0.53
N ALA A 199 -9.13 20.35 -0.86
CA ALA A 199 -8.21 21.23 -1.59
C ALA A 199 -8.76 22.65 -1.46
N SER A 200 -7.95 23.68 -1.60
CA SER A 200 -8.43 25.07 -1.53
C SER A 200 -8.96 25.58 -2.86
N ASP A 201 -8.51 25.03 -3.98
CA ASP A 201 -8.97 25.44 -5.31
C ASP A 201 -9.67 24.30 -6.06
N SER A 202 -8.98 23.25 -6.46
CA SER A 202 -9.58 22.17 -7.24
C SER A 202 -9.18 20.79 -6.73
N LEU A 203 -10.11 19.83 -6.77
CA LEU A 203 -9.78 18.45 -6.43
C LEU A 203 -8.90 17.81 -7.51
N LEU A 204 -9.18 18.09 -8.79
CA LEU A 204 -8.36 17.69 -9.92
C LEU A 204 -8.11 18.88 -10.83
N TYR A 205 -6.85 19.24 -11.01
CA TYR A 205 -6.41 20.27 -11.93
C TYR A 205 -5.52 19.70 -13.05
N ALA A 206 -5.76 20.12 -14.29
CA ALA A 206 -4.86 19.88 -15.42
C ALA A 206 -4.78 21.12 -16.31
N GLY A 207 -3.56 21.64 -16.52
CA GLY A 207 -3.32 22.80 -17.35
C GLY A 207 -2.35 22.52 -18.50
N ASN A 208 -2.81 22.66 -19.77
CA ASN A 208 -2.04 22.39 -20.99
C ASN A 208 -1.56 20.93 -21.19
N TYR A 209 -2.20 19.95 -20.56
CA TYR A 209 -1.86 18.54 -20.71
C TYR A 209 -3.04 17.76 -21.32
N ASN A 210 -2.73 16.81 -22.17
CA ASN A 210 -3.70 16.10 -23.00
C ASN A 210 -3.80 14.62 -22.66
N SER A 211 -4.85 13.96 -23.17
CA SER A 211 -5.04 12.51 -23.05
C SER A 211 -5.10 12.05 -21.59
N LEU A 212 -5.78 12.83 -20.75
CA LEU A 212 -6.09 12.47 -19.37
C LEU A 212 -7.29 11.52 -19.37
N ASN A 213 -7.17 10.40 -18.67
CA ASN A 213 -8.28 9.47 -18.43
C ASN A 213 -8.59 9.42 -16.93
N VAL A 214 -9.85 9.73 -16.56
CA VAL A 214 -10.34 9.66 -15.18
C VAL A 214 -11.53 8.70 -15.16
N GLU A 215 -11.42 7.63 -14.39
CA GLU A 215 -12.41 6.55 -14.38
C GLU A 215 -12.77 6.12 -12.96
N ASN A 216 -14.05 6.02 -12.66
CA ASN A 216 -14.55 5.59 -11.35
C ASN A 216 -13.88 6.35 -10.20
N VAL A 217 -14.03 7.67 -10.19
CA VAL A 217 -13.47 8.57 -9.16
C VAL A 217 -14.60 9.34 -8.49
N VAL A 218 -14.55 9.40 -7.17
CA VAL A 218 -15.41 10.26 -6.37
C VAL A 218 -14.63 11.52 -5.98
N MET A 219 -15.23 12.67 -6.13
CA MET A 219 -14.67 13.97 -5.76
C MET A 219 -15.64 14.68 -4.83
N THR A 220 -15.20 15.00 -3.62
CA THR A 220 -16.09 15.66 -2.63
C THR A 220 -15.27 16.59 -1.72
N SER A 221 -15.69 17.85 -1.66
CA SER A 221 -15.13 18.82 -0.72
C SER A 221 -15.91 20.12 -0.72
N SER A 222 -16.49 20.48 0.40
CA SER A 222 -17.17 21.78 0.58
C SER A 222 -16.22 22.99 0.64
N SER A 223 -14.92 22.76 0.70
CA SER A 223 -13.89 23.82 0.72
C SER A 223 -13.22 24.06 -0.63
N SER A 224 -13.43 23.17 -1.62
CA SER A 224 -12.83 23.31 -2.94
C SER A 224 -13.71 24.14 -3.87
N ASN A 225 -13.12 25.12 -4.57
CA ASN A 225 -13.85 25.90 -5.56
C ASN A 225 -14.39 25.00 -6.68
N TYR A 226 -13.60 24.06 -7.15
CA TYR A 226 -13.93 23.19 -8.27
C TYR A 226 -13.68 21.72 -7.95
N GLY A 227 -14.51 20.84 -8.50
CA GLY A 227 -14.21 19.41 -8.54
C GLY A 227 -13.13 19.11 -9.58
N ILE A 228 -13.40 19.43 -10.83
CA ILE A 228 -12.48 19.33 -11.96
C ILE A 228 -12.24 20.72 -12.53
N TYR A 229 -10.98 21.10 -12.67
CA TYR A 229 -10.58 22.29 -13.41
C TYR A 229 -9.60 21.94 -14.52
N PHE A 230 -10.02 22.11 -15.78
CA PHE A 230 -9.21 21.93 -16.97
C PHE A 230 -8.94 23.27 -17.65
N ASP A 231 -7.66 23.61 -17.78
CA ASP A 231 -7.21 24.80 -18.53
C ASP A 231 -6.44 24.33 -19.77
N ARG A 232 -6.95 24.61 -20.96
CA ARG A 232 -6.37 24.21 -22.27
C ARG A 232 -6.03 22.71 -22.36
N THR A 233 -6.77 21.87 -21.64
CA THR A 233 -6.67 20.41 -21.65
C THR A 233 -7.47 19.88 -22.83
N LYS A 234 -6.91 18.85 -23.54
CA LYS A 234 -7.52 18.28 -24.73
C LYS A 234 -7.58 16.77 -24.69
N GLU A 235 -8.43 16.18 -25.58
CA GLU A 235 -8.46 14.74 -25.83
C GLU A 235 -8.59 13.89 -24.56
N SER A 236 -9.41 14.34 -23.61
CA SER A 236 -9.53 13.73 -22.30
C SER A 236 -10.86 13.06 -22.09
N THR A 237 -10.87 11.97 -21.33
CA THR A 237 -12.08 11.17 -21.06
C THR A 237 -12.33 11.06 -19.56
N ILE A 238 -13.55 11.35 -19.14
CA ILE A 238 -14.03 11.34 -17.77
C ILE A 238 -15.21 10.37 -17.71
N THR A 239 -15.01 9.20 -17.11
CA THR A 239 -16.01 8.13 -17.10
C THR A 239 -16.35 7.71 -15.68
N SER A 240 -17.65 7.57 -15.37
CA SER A 240 -18.12 7.11 -14.05
C SER A 240 -17.57 7.96 -12.89
N VAL A 241 -17.48 9.27 -13.08
CA VAL A 241 -16.98 10.20 -12.07
C VAL A 241 -18.16 10.86 -11.37
N THR A 242 -18.09 10.93 -10.05
CA THR A 242 -19.07 11.67 -9.24
C THR A 242 -18.38 12.85 -8.58
N VAL A 243 -18.92 14.06 -8.77
CA VAL A 243 -18.44 15.27 -8.10
C VAL A 243 -19.57 15.84 -7.23
N ASN A 244 -19.29 16.01 -5.95
CA ASN A 244 -20.23 16.50 -4.94
C ASN A 244 -19.63 17.62 -4.08
N ASP A 245 -20.53 18.46 -3.53
CA ASP A 245 -20.24 19.41 -2.45
C ASP A 245 -19.07 20.38 -2.72
N THR A 246 -18.89 20.81 -3.96
CA THR A 246 -17.91 21.85 -4.27
C THR A 246 -18.49 23.26 -4.00
N ASP A 247 -17.62 24.22 -3.63
CA ASP A 247 -18.05 25.58 -3.29
C ASP A 247 -18.59 26.36 -4.50
N ARG A 248 -17.97 26.20 -5.67
CA ARG A 248 -18.37 26.94 -6.89
C ARG A 248 -18.94 26.04 -7.97
N LYS A 249 -18.12 25.20 -8.59
CA LYS A 249 -18.54 24.36 -9.73
C LYS A 249 -18.01 22.95 -9.62
N SER A 250 -18.82 21.99 -10.01
CA SER A 250 -18.36 20.61 -10.12
C SER A 250 -17.33 20.44 -11.24
N VAL A 251 -17.53 21.13 -12.37
CA VAL A 251 -16.60 21.12 -13.52
C VAL A 251 -16.41 22.55 -14.03
N TYR A 252 -15.16 22.93 -14.26
CA TYR A 252 -14.77 24.18 -14.88
C TYR A 252 -13.74 23.93 -15.98
N ILE A 253 -14.02 24.39 -17.20
CA ILE A 253 -13.16 24.17 -18.38
C ILE A 253 -12.90 25.51 -19.06
N THR A 254 -11.62 25.82 -19.27
CA THR A 254 -11.19 26.98 -20.07
C THR A 254 -10.37 26.50 -21.25
N ASP A 255 -10.71 26.96 -22.45
CA ASP A 255 -9.99 26.65 -23.70
C ASP A 255 -9.75 25.14 -23.95
N GLY A 256 -10.66 24.29 -23.43
CA GLY A 256 -10.62 22.85 -23.61
C GLY A 256 -11.05 22.43 -25.04
N ASP A 257 -10.56 21.25 -25.47
CA ASP A 257 -10.95 20.68 -26.76
C ASP A 257 -11.08 19.14 -26.65
N THR A 258 -12.16 18.61 -27.20
CA THR A 258 -12.43 17.16 -27.25
C THR A 258 -12.40 16.49 -25.87
N ILE A 259 -13.11 17.05 -24.90
CA ILE A 259 -13.28 16.47 -23.57
C ILE A 259 -14.59 15.70 -23.53
N THR A 260 -14.53 14.41 -23.24
CA THR A 260 -15.68 13.52 -23.19
C THR A 260 -16.04 13.18 -21.75
N PHE A 261 -17.28 13.43 -21.37
CA PHE A 261 -17.88 12.98 -20.12
C PHE A 261 -18.88 11.85 -20.40
N LYS A 262 -18.74 10.74 -19.67
CA LYS A 262 -19.59 9.57 -19.82
C LYS A 262 -19.98 9.01 -18.45
N ASP A 263 -21.26 8.68 -18.27
CA ASP A 263 -21.79 8.04 -17.06
C ASP A 263 -21.35 8.74 -15.76
N SER A 264 -21.30 10.08 -15.79
CA SER A 264 -20.76 10.90 -14.71
C SER A 264 -21.83 11.81 -14.09
N TYR A 265 -21.71 12.08 -12.79
CA TYR A 265 -22.69 12.84 -12.02
C TYR A 265 -22.02 14.05 -11.37
N PHE A 266 -22.61 15.23 -11.57
CA PHE A 266 -22.13 16.51 -11.06
C PHE A 266 -23.23 17.17 -10.24
N MET A 267 -23.05 17.21 -8.91
CA MET A 267 -24.11 17.59 -7.96
C MET A 267 -23.58 18.57 -6.92
N ASN A 268 -24.54 19.33 -6.32
CA ASN A 268 -24.31 20.13 -5.11
C ASN A 268 -23.15 21.15 -5.18
N ALA A 269 -22.98 21.86 -6.30
CA ALA A 269 -22.19 23.08 -6.30
C ALA A 269 -22.97 24.20 -5.59
N SER A 270 -22.35 24.86 -4.59
CA SER A 270 -23.02 25.86 -3.74
C SER A 270 -23.39 27.14 -4.50
N SER A 271 -22.68 27.49 -5.55
CA SER A 271 -22.99 28.64 -6.41
C SER A 271 -23.38 28.20 -7.80
N SER A 272 -24.48 28.72 -8.29
CA SER A 272 -25.17 28.47 -9.56
C SER A 272 -24.36 27.86 -10.71
N ASN A 273 -24.86 26.79 -11.29
CA ASN A 273 -24.38 26.04 -12.46
C ASN A 273 -23.16 25.14 -12.18
N GLY A 274 -23.41 23.90 -11.88
CA GLY A 274 -22.37 22.88 -11.60
C GLY A 274 -21.40 22.60 -12.77
N PHE A 275 -21.67 23.13 -13.97
CA PHE A 275 -20.87 22.90 -15.18
C PHE A 275 -20.67 24.21 -15.98
N GLU A 276 -19.47 24.55 -16.37
CA GLU A 276 -19.11 25.64 -17.27
C GLU A 276 -17.90 25.29 -18.13
#